data_8f5940004551e7a861d24d37eec2a2a9
#
_entry.id   8f5940004551e7a861d24d37eec2a2a9
#
_cell.length_a   1.000
_cell.length_b   1.000
_cell.length_c   1.000
_cell.angle_alpha   90.00
_cell.angle_beta   90.00
_cell.angle_gamma   90.00
#
_symmetry.space_group_name_H-M   'P 1'
#
loop_
_entity.id
_entity.type
_entity.pdbx_description
1 polymer ?
#
loop_
_entity_poly.entity_id
_entity_poly.type
_entity_poly.pdbx_seq_one_letter_code
_entity_poly.pdbx_strand_id
1 'polypeptide(L)'
;MTSIPSSWQVRRLAGALGAEVIGPDINNPAAADFEAVKELLLEHLVLFFPDQFPTPEAQIAFGRQFGELEGHPNLKANPELPPELFELRATSGGVADEWHTDLTFQEKPALMSILNMVTCPDTGGDTMWSSLYAAYDELSEP
;
A
#
# COMPACT_ATOMS: atom_id res chain seq x y z
N MET A 1 -4.72 -8.64 20.86
CA MET A 1 -3.48 -8.14 20.25
C MET A 1 -2.72 -9.34 19.74
N THR A 2 -2.61 -9.47 18.44
CA THR A 2 -1.78 -10.48 17.81
C THR A 2 -0.33 -10.06 18.06
N SER A 3 0.52 -10.96 18.53
CA SER A 3 1.92 -10.59 18.75
C SER A 3 2.65 -10.56 17.41
N ILE A 4 3.33 -9.46 17.12
CA ILE A 4 4.25 -9.40 15.99
C ILE A 4 5.29 -10.52 16.13
N PRO A 5 5.51 -11.34 15.09
CA PRO A 5 6.50 -12.41 15.16
C PRO A 5 7.89 -11.89 15.55
N SER A 6 8.53 -12.54 16.51
CA SER A 6 9.84 -12.10 17.02
C SER A 6 10.97 -12.15 15.97
N SER A 7 10.74 -12.83 14.85
CA SER A 7 11.64 -12.86 13.71
C SER A 7 11.54 -11.63 12.82
N TRP A 8 10.49 -10.81 12.99
CA TRP A 8 10.30 -9.62 12.18
C TRP A 8 11.06 -8.42 12.74
N GLN A 9 11.50 -7.56 11.85
CA GLN A 9 12.08 -6.26 12.19
C GLN A 9 11.13 -5.17 11.71
N VAL A 10 10.75 -4.28 12.60
CA VAL A 10 9.90 -3.14 12.31
C VAL A 10 10.66 -1.86 12.61
N ARG A 11 10.84 -1.02 11.61
CA ARG A 11 11.56 0.25 11.72
C ARG A 11 10.67 1.42 11.30
N ARG A 12 10.31 2.28 12.22
CA ARG A 12 9.58 3.53 11.89
C ARG A 12 10.44 4.40 10.99
N LEU A 13 9.83 4.97 9.95
CA LEU A 13 10.51 5.82 8.97
C LEU A 13 10.32 7.31 9.26
N ALA A 14 9.15 7.69 9.80
CA ALA A 14 8.86 9.07 10.15
C ALA A 14 8.03 9.15 11.44
N GLY A 15 7.86 10.35 11.96
CA GLY A 15 7.13 10.57 13.23
C GLY A 15 5.62 10.33 13.11
N ALA A 16 5.02 10.73 11.98
CA ALA A 16 3.58 10.71 11.81
C ALA A 16 3.06 9.38 11.22
N LEU A 17 3.80 8.76 10.30
CA LEU A 17 3.40 7.54 9.60
C LEU A 17 4.61 6.85 8.96
N GLY A 18 4.40 5.61 8.51
CA GLY A 18 5.39 4.86 7.75
C GLY A 18 6.29 3.97 8.60
N ALA A 19 6.29 2.68 8.29
CA ALA A 19 7.24 1.72 8.83
C ALA A 19 7.75 0.76 7.74
N GLU A 20 9.02 0.41 7.85
CA GLU A 20 9.62 -0.67 7.09
C GLU A 20 9.49 -1.96 7.89
N VAL A 21 9.07 -3.02 7.22
CA VAL A 21 8.83 -4.32 7.83
C VAL A 21 9.61 -5.39 7.07
N ILE A 22 10.54 -6.04 7.75
CA ILE A 22 11.33 -7.15 7.23
C ILE A 22 10.88 -8.41 7.97
N GLY A 23 10.54 -9.46 7.23
CA GLY A 23 10.12 -10.75 7.79
C GLY A 23 8.93 -11.39 7.09
N PRO A 24 7.85 -10.65 6.76
CA PRO A 24 6.78 -11.24 5.96
C PRO A 24 7.25 -11.65 4.56
N ASP A 25 6.76 -12.77 4.07
CA ASP A 25 6.94 -13.19 2.68
C ASP A 25 5.62 -12.96 1.93
N ILE A 26 5.59 -11.93 1.09
CA ILE A 26 4.41 -11.55 0.31
C ILE A 26 4.04 -12.61 -0.73
N ASN A 27 5.01 -13.42 -1.19
CA ASN A 27 4.74 -14.52 -2.11
C ASN A 27 4.06 -15.72 -1.45
N ASN A 28 4.19 -15.86 -0.14
CA ASN A 28 3.61 -16.98 0.61
C ASN A 28 3.19 -16.55 2.02
N PRO A 29 2.24 -15.62 2.16
CA PRO A 29 1.82 -15.14 3.47
C PRO A 29 1.08 -16.23 4.25
N ALA A 30 1.54 -16.58 5.44
CA ALA A 30 0.79 -17.40 6.37
C ALA A 30 -0.35 -16.56 7.01
N ALA A 31 -1.40 -17.24 7.50
CA ALA A 31 -2.54 -16.54 8.12
C ALA A 31 -2.15 -15.68 9.34
N ALA A 32 -1.17 -16.16 10.13
CA ALA A 32 -0.63 -15.40 11.26
C ALA A 32 0.15 -14.15 10.84
N ASP A 33 0.78 -14.20 9.69
CA ASP A 33 1.51 -13.05 9.15
C ASP A 33 0.57 -11.93 8.73
N PHE A 34 -0.59 -12.29 8.18
CA PHE A 34 -1.62 -11.32 7.78
C PHE A 34 -2.11 -10.46 8.94
N GLU A 35 -2.48 -11.07 10.07
CA GLU A 35 -2.98 -10.33 11.22
C GLU A 35 -1.89 -9.39 11.81
N ALA A 36 -0.64 -9.83 11.82
CA ALA A 36 0.47 -8.99 12.23
C ALA A 36 0.70 -7.81 11.26
N VAL A 37 0.62 -8.03 9.96
CA VAL A 37 0.70 -6.97 8.95
C VAL A 37 -0.43 -5.97 9.13
N LYS A 38 -1.65 -6.45 9.36
CA LYS A 38 -2.83 -5.61 9.56
C LYS A 38 -2.71 -4.73 10.82
N GLU A 39 -2.24 -5.28 11.93
CA GLU A 39 -2.00 -4.49 13.15
C GLU A 39 -0.94 -3.40 12.90
N LEU A 40 0.17 -3.75 12.24
CA LEU A 40 1.20 -2.77 11.88
C LEU A 40 0.68 -1.70 10.92
N LEU A 41 -0.18 -2.06 9.95
CA LEU A 41 -0.77 -1.09 9.04
C LEU A 41 -1.68 -0.11 9.77
N LEU A 42 -2.48 -0.57 10.72
CA LEU A 42 -3.35 0.29 11.53
C LEU A 42 -2.55 1.23 12.43
N GLU A 43 -1.37 0.79 12.91
CA GLU A 43 -0.48 1.62 13.73
C GLU A 43 0.30 2.64 12.92
N HIS A 44 0.85 2.21 11.77
CA HIS A 44 1.81 3.01 11.00
C HIS A 44 1.23 3.64 9.73
N LEU A 45 0.02 3.30 9.32
CA LEU A 45 -0.75 3.80 8.18
C LEU A 45 -0.14 3.48 6.79
N VAL A 46 1.16 3.38 6.68
CA VAL A 46 1.90 2.96 5.48
C VAL A 46 2.99 1.97 5.88
N LEU A 47 3.06 0.85 5.16
CA LEU A 47 4.10 -0.16 5.35
C LEU A 47 4.93 -0.33 4.09
N PHE A 48 6.22 -0.51 4.27
CA PHE A 48 7.18 -0.80 3.22
C PHE A 48 7.77 -2.19 3.46
N PHE A 49 7.75 -3.01 2.44
CA PHE A 49 8.32 -4.35 2.44
C PHE A 49 9.48 -4.39 1.44
N PRO A 50 10.71 -4.09 1.88
CA PRO A 50 11.87 -4.07 0.99
C PRO A 50 12.18 -5.47 0.45
N ASP A 51 12.80 -5.50 -0.73
CA ASP A 51 13.28 -6.73 -1.39
C ASP A 51 12.20 -7.80 -1.63
N GLN A 52 10.92 -7.38 -1.69
CA GLN A 52 9.81 -8.23 -2.09
C GLN A 52 9.58 -8.06 -3.60
N PHE A 53 9.53 -9.19 -4.31
CA PHE A 53 9.25 -9.22 -5.75
C PHE A 53 8.07 -10.17 -6.00
N PRO A 54 6.86 -9.80 -5.56
CA PRO A 54 5.71 -10.68 -5.69
C PRO A 54 5.34 -10.90 -7.15
N THR A 55 4.94 -12.13 -7.47
CA THR A 55 4.26 -12.39 -8.73
C THR A 55 2.89 -11.70 -8.73
N PRO A 56 2.27 -11.43 -9.89
CA PRO A 56 0.90 -10.91 -9.97
C PRO A 56 -0.10 -11.70 -9.13
N GLU A 57 -0.01 -13.02 -9.17
CA GLU A 57 -0.90 -13.92 -8.42
C GLU A 57 -0.66 -13.82 -6.89
N ALA A 58 0.58 -13.70 -6.47
CA ALA A 58 0.93 -13.54 -5.06
C ALA A 58 0.46 -12.17 -4.53
N GLN A 59 0.62 -11.10 -5.30
CA GLN A 59 0.12 -9.77 -4.94
C GLN A 59 -1.41 -9.78 -4.79
N ILE A 60 -2.13 -10.41 -5.72
CA ILE A 60 -3.58 -10.60 -5.65
C ILE A 60 -3.97 -11.42 -4.41
N ALA A 61 -3.31 -12.55 -4.17
CA ALA A 61 -3.58 -13.41 -3.02
C ALA A 61 -3.34 -12.69 -1.69
N PHE A 62 -2.30 -11.88 -1.61
CA PHE A 62 -2.03 -11.03 -0.45
C PHE A 62 -3.12 -9.96 -0.28
N GLY A 63 -3.48 -9.25 -1.33
CA GLY A 63 -4.52 -8.23 -1.29
C GLY A 63 -5.88 -8.76 -0.88
N ARG A 64 -6.27 -9.95 -1.35
CA ARG A 64 -7.55 -10.60 -1.01
C ARG A 64 -7.73 -10.92 0.48
N GLN A 65 -6.66 -10.96 1.26
CA GLN A 65 -6.76 -11.12 2.71
C GLN A 65 -7.35 -9.87 3.39
N PHE A 66 -7.26 -8.71 2.75
CA PHE A 66 -7.83 -7.45 3.25
C PHE A 66 -9.28 -7.22 2.80
N GLY A 67 -9.74 -7.92 1.77
CA GLY A 67 -11.10 -7.79 1.24
C GLY A 67 -11.22 -8.10 -0.24
N GLU A 68 -12.34 -7.73 -0.82
CA GLU A 68 -12.55 -7.80 -2.27
C GLU A 68 -11.65 -6.79 -2.97
N LEU A 69 -11.04 -7.22 -4.07
CA LEU A 69 -10.18 -6.35 -4.86
C LEU A 69 -11.01 -5.57 -5.88
N GLU A 70 -10.70 -4.31 -6.02
CA GLU A 70 -11.33 -3.42 -6.98
C GLU A 70 -10.33 -2.98 -8.05
N GLY A 71 -10.78 -2.94 -9.31
CA GLY A 71 -10.05 -2.28 -10.37
C GLY A 71 -10.21 -0.75 -10.29
N HIS A 72 -9.30 -0.01 -10.91
CA HIS A 72 -9.40 1.43 -10.94
C HIS A 72 -10.32 1.89 -12.09
N PRO A 73 -11.39 2.67 -11.81
CA PRO A 73 -12.42 2.99 -12.82
C PRO A 73 -11.89 3.81 -14.02
N ASN A 74 -10.83 4.58 -13.81
CA ASN A 74 -10.26 5.48 -14.83
C ASN A 74 -9.00 4.93 -15.51
N LEU A 75 -8.51 3.76 -15.10
CA LEU A 75 -7.33 3.15 -15.70
C LEU A 75 -7.73 2.04 -16.67
N LYS A 76 -7.04 2.01 -17.80
CA LYS A 76 -7.25 0.94 -18.78
C LYS A 76 -6.64 -0.35 -18.25
N ALA A 77 -7.42 -1.43 -18.31
CA ALA A 77 -6.92 -2.76 -18.02
C ALA A 77 -5.78 -3.13 -19.00
N ASN A 78 -4.71 -3.68 -18.46
CA ASN A 78 -3.69 -4.31 -19.27
C ASN A 78 -4.12 -5.77 -19.54
N PRO A 79 -4.35 -6.19 -20.80
CA PRO A 79 -4.81 -7.54 -21.10
C PRO A 79 -3.79 -8.64 -20.73
N GLU A 80 -2.55 -8.28 -20.47
CA GLU A 80 -1.49 -9.19 -20.05
C GLU A 80 -1.46 -9.42 -18.53
N LEU A 81 -2.25 -8.63 -17.77
CA LEU A 81 -2.36 -8.72 -16.32
C LEU A 81 -3.76 -9.19 -15.91
N PRO A 82 -3.89 -9.83 -14.73
CA PRO A 82 -5.19 -10.05 -14.11
C PRO A 82 -5.98 -8.74 -13.95
N PRO A 83 -7.32 -8.77 -14.07
CA PRO A 83 -8.16 -7.56 -14.07
C PRO A 83 -8.11 -6.75 -12.76
N GLU A 84 -7.67 -7.37 -11.68
CA GLU A 84 -7.48 -6.71 -10.38
C GLU A 84 -6.18 -5.90 -10.30
N LEU A 85 -5.26 -6.09 -11.25
CA LEU A 85 -4.00 -5.37 -11.31
C LEU A 85 -4.03 -4.34 -12.44
N PHE A 86 -3.47 -3.20 -12.17
CA PHE A 86 -3.22 -2.18 -13.18
C PHE A 86 -1.80 -1.65 -13.04
N GLU A 87 -1.24 -1.26 -14.16
CA GLU A 87 0.12 -0.76 -14.26
C GLU A 87 0.11 0.76 -14.38
N LEU A 88 0.87 1.42 -13.51
CA LEU A 88 1.13 2.85 -13.56
C LEU A 88 2.52 3.09 -14.16
N ARG A 89 2.58 3.84 -15.25
CA ARG A 89 3.84 4.23 -15.90
C ARG A 89 3.95 5.73 -15.96
N ALA A 90 4.89 6.32 -15.23
CA ALA A 90 5.16 7.76 -15.25
C ALA A 90 5.51 8.28 -16.65
N THR A 91 6.15 7.45 -17.49
CA THR A 91 6.51 7.81 -18.88
C THR A 91 5.33 7.97 -19.82
N SER A 92 4.14 7.53 -19.44
CA SER A 92 2.91 7.59 -20.26
C SER A 92 2.03 8.81 -19.95
N GLY A 93 2.56 9.81 -19.25
CA GLY A 93 1.86 11.06 -18.95
C GLY A 93 0.96 11.02 -17.70
N GLY A 94 0.99 9.92 -16.94
CA GLY A 94 0.32 9.81 -15.64
C GLY A 94 1.25 10.29 -14.54
N VAL A 95 1.26 11.59 -14.26
CA VAL A 95 1.99 12.14 -13.11
C VAL A 95 0.95 12.47 -12.04
N ALA A 96 1.05 11.79 -10.89
CA ALA A 96 0.30 12.15 -9.69
C ALA A 96 1.15 13.12 -8.86
N ASP A 97 1.06 14.42 -9.20
CA ASP A 97 1.85 15.50 -8.62
C ASP A 97 1.06 16.41 -7.67
N GLU A 98 -0.19 16.05 -7.41
CA GLU A 98 -1.06 16.74 -6.47
C GLU A 98 -1.41 15.83 -5.29
N TRP A 99 -1.54 16.42 -4.09
CA TRP A 99 -2.06 15.70 -2.92
C TRP A 99 -3.49 15.27 -3.17
N HIS A 100 -3.76 13.98 -3.03
CA HIS A 100 -5.07 13.39 -3.26
C HIS A 100 -5.31 12.19 -2.34
N THR A 101 -6.55 11.74 -2.30
CA THR A 101 -6.95 10.46 -1.75
C THR A 101 -7.46 9.57 -2.87
N ASP A 102 -7.15 8.28 -2.81
CA ASP A 102 -7.62 7.33 -3.80
C ASP A 102 -9.09 6.96 -3.57
N LEU A 103 -9.90 7.10 -4.62
CA LEU A 103 -11.27 6.58 -4.71
C LEU A 103 -12.25 7.01 -3.61
N THR A 104 -11.91 8.00 -2.77
CA THR A 104 -12.80 8.46 -1.68
C THR A 104 -14.07 9.15 -2.14
N PHE A 105 -14.24 9.39 -3.43
CA PHE A 105 -15.50 9.86 -4.04
C PHE A 105 -16.53 8.74 -4.22
N GLN A 106 -16.14 7.48 -4.03
CA GLN A 106 -17.07 6.34 -4.10
C GLN A 106 -17.84 6.19 -2.80
N GLU A 107 -19.05 5.62 -2.87
CA GLU A 107 -19.87 5.31 -1.69
C GLU A 107 -19.16 4.32 -0.76
N LYS A 108 -18.38 3.40 -1.34
CA LYS A 108 -17.54 2.43 -0.64
C LYS A 108 -16.12 2.51 -1.20
N PRO A 109 -15.30 3.41 -0.69
CA PRO A 109 -13.92 3.52 -1.15
C PRO A 109 -13.10 2.29 -0.78
N ALA A 110 -12.07 2.00 -1.56
CA ALA A 110 -11.11 0.95 -1.24
C ALA A 110 -10.48 1.21 0.14
N LEU A 111 -10.29 0.12 0.91
CA LEU A 111 -9.69 0.21 2.24
C LEU A 111 -8.23 0.70 2.19
N MET A 112 -7.49 0.24 1.18
CA MET A 112 -6.09 0.54 0.97
C MET A 112 -5.67 0.27 -0.47
N SER A 113 -4.47 0.67 -0.83
CA SER A 113 -3.79 0.27 -2.07
C SER A 113 -2.50 -0.51 -1.76
N ILE A 114 -2.14 -1.43 -2.64
CA ILE A 114 -0.91 -2.21 -2.57
C ILE A 114 -0.11 -1.94 -3.84
N LEU A 115 0.98 -1.22 -3.70
CA LEU A 115 1.87 -0.84 -4.77
C LEU A 115 3.07 -1.79 -4.82
N ASN A 116 3.32 -2.40 -5.98
CA ASN A 116 4.55 -3.13 -6.25
C ASN A 116 5.42 -2.28 -7.18
N MET A 117 6.56 -1.82 -6.68
CA MET A 117 7.50 -1.02 -7.45
C MET A 117 8.36 -1.95 -8.31
N VAL A 118 8.02 -2.06 -9.60
CA VAL A 118 8.72 -2.93 -10.57
C VAL A 118 9.95 -2.24 -11.14
N THR A 119 9.87 -0.96 -11.42
CA THR A 119 10.98 -0.17 -11.95
C THR A 119 11.04 1.16 -11.22
N CYS A 120 12.18 1.43 -10.61
CA CYS A 120 12.43 2.67 -9.89
C CYS A 120 13.61 3.39 -10.56
N PRO A 121 13.54 4.71 -10.79
CA PRO A 121 14.69 5.47 -11.24
C PRO A 121 15.73 5.59 -10.13
N ASP A 122 16.99 5.80 -10.49
CA ASP A 122 18.07 6.00 -9.52
C ASP A 122 17.91 7.30 -8.70
N THR A 123 17.13 8.25 -9.22
CA THR A 123 16.90 9.54 -8.58
C THR A 123 15.54 10.11 -8.97
N GLY A 124 14.80 10.61 -8.00
CA GLY A 124 13.48 11.23 -8.18
C GLY A 124 12.35 10.21 -8.35
N GLY A 125 11.15 10.70 -8.57
CA GLY A 125 9.96 9.87 -8.65
C GLY A 125 9.48 9.34 -7.29
N ASP A 126 9.86 10.02 -6.20
CA ASP A 126 9.47 9.64 -4.84
C ASP A 126 7.96 9.72 -4.65
N THR A 127 7.41 8.75 -3.94
CA THR A 127 6.02 8.79 -3.48
C THR A 127 5.98 9.29 -2.04
N MET A 128 5.14 10.28 -1.79
CA MET A 128 4.98 10.87 -0.46
C MET A 128 3.59 10.58 0.08
N TRP A 129 3.47 10.44 1.40
CA TRP A 129 2.21 10.24 2.10
C TRP A 129 2.06 11.25 3.24
N SER A 130 0.81 11.65 3.50
CA SER A 130 0.44 12.49 4.63
C SER A 130 -0.70 11.86 5.42
N SER A 131 -0.69 12.00 6.74
CA SER A 131 -1.73 11.49 7.61
C SER A 131 -2.95 12.42 7.60
N LEU A 132 -4.10 11.92 7.15
CA LEU A 132 -5.37 12.63 7.25
C LEU A 132 -5.87 12.72 8.70
N TYR A 133 -5.48 11.79 9.58
CA TYR A 133 -5.77 11.91 11.01
C TYR A 133 -5.08 13.14 11.60
N ALA A 134 -3.77 13.28 11.37
CA ALA A 134 -3.02 14.44 11.86
C ALA A 134 -3.54 15.74 11.22
N ALA A 135 -3.82 15.74 9.93
CA ALA A 135 -4.39 16.91 9.26
C ALA A 135 -5.75 17.33 9.85
N TYR A 136 -6.59 16.37 10.22
CA TYR A 136 -7.88 16.65 10.88
C TYR A 136 -7.68 17.20 12.30
N ASP A 137 -6.80 16.58 13.07
CA ASP A 137 -6.54 16.96 14.48
C ASP A 137 -5.90 18.36 14.59
N GLU A 138 -5.22 18.83 13.55
CA GLU A 138 -4.60 20.15 13.46
C GLU A 138 -5.56 21.26 13.00
N LEU A 139 -6.79 20.92 12.61
CA LEU A 139 -7.79 21.94 12.28
C LEU A 139 -8.15 22.77 13.50
N SER A 140 -8.28 24.09 13.31
CA SER A 140 -8.81 24.96 14.35
C SER A 140 -10.26 24.62 14.65
N GLU A 141 -10.65 24.75 15.92
CA GLU A 141 -12.06 24.73 16.29
C GLU A 141 -12.84 25.80 15.48
N PRO A 142 -14.09 25.50 15.04
CA PRO A 142 -14.89 26.43 14.23
C PRO A 142 -15.30 27.70 15.00
#